data_e59f10e32337a817c9bb0f6e8ebbdbbf
#
_entry.id   e59f10e32337a817c9bb0f6e8ebbdbbf
#
_cell.length_a   1.000
_cell.length_b   1.000
_cell.length_c   1.000
_cell.angle_alpha   90.00
_cell.angle_beta   90.00
_cell.angle_gamma   90.00
#
_symmetry.space_group_name_H-M   'P 1'
#
loop_
_entity.id
_entity.type
_entity.pdbx_description
1 polymer ?
#
loop_
_entity_poly.entity_id
_entity_poly.type
_entity_poly.pdbx_seq_one_letter_code
_entity_poly.pdbx_strand_id
1 'polypeptide(L)'
;MEDCVRGIRIAWLVTALVAMLYAAWTAFGPAESASMACGKFGALEMPNAPADATCNSPLCYAVGVWPLVVIGLALGGPPMIAAPALRAWVSWAVVVTLGVVALLGVVQWPVVWGQLMFAIPLLVVAVIVASLQVVLAQYDAGRTAVGECAKL
;
A
#
# COMPACT_ATOMS: atom_id res chain seq x y z
N MET A 1 12.42 24.98 4.73
CA MET A 1 11.47 24.13 5.49
C MET A 1 10.29 23.68 4.63
N GLU A 2 9.68 24.56 3.83
CA GLU A 2 8.55 24.21 2.94
C GLU A 2 8.87 23.10 1.93
N ASP A 3 10.05 23.11 1.33
CA ASP A 3 10.46 22.11 0.34
C ASP A 3 10.56 20.70 0.91
N CYS A 4 11.03 20.57 2.15
CA CYS A 4 11.14 19.26 2.82
C CYS A 4 9.76 18.67 3.16
N VAL A 5 8.86 19.49 3.68
CA VAL A 5 7.46 19.12 3.96
C VAL A 5 6.74 18.73 2.67
N ARG A 6 6.98 19.49 1.59
CA ARG A 6 6.44 19.20 0.26
C ARG A 6 6.97 17.86 -0.27
N GLY A 7 8.25 17.58 -0.10
CA GLY A 7 8.88 16.32 -0.51
C GLY A 7 8.24 15.10 0.18
N ILE A 8 8.02 15.17 1.50
CA ILE A 8 7.37 14.09 2.27
C ILE A 8 5.92 13.87 1.80
N ARG A 9 5.17 14.95 1.59
CA ARG A 9 3.80 14.87 1.07
C ARG A 9 3.75 14.20 -0.30
N ILE A 10 4.65 14.58 -1.19
CA ILE A 10 4.77 13.97 -2.52
C ILE A 10 5.12 12.48 -2.40
N ALA A 11 6.03 12.10 -1.51
CA ALA A 11 6.39 10.69 -1.30
C ALA A 11 5.17 9.85 -0.88
N TRP A 12 4.33 10.33 0.04
CA TRP A 12 3.10 9.64 0.44
C TRP A 12 2.07 9.55 -0.70
N LEU A 13 1.90 10.63 -1.47
CA LEU A 13 0.99 10.62 -2.63
C LEU A 13 1.47 9.67 -3.73
N VAL A 14 2.77 9.62 -4.00
CA VAL A 14 3.35 8.67 -4.97
C VAL A 14 3.14 7.23 -4.49
N THR A 15 3.35 6.96 -3.20
CA THR A 15 3.10 5.63 -2.62
C THR A 15 1.63 5.22 -2.77
N ALA A 16 0.70 6.13 -2.48
CA ALA A 16 -0.72 5.89 -2.69
C ALA A 16 -1.06 5.64 -4.16
N LEU A 17 -0.50 6.45 -5.07
CA LEU A 17 -0.72 6.30 -6.51
C LEU A 17 -0.22 4.96 -7.02
N VAL A 18 0.98 4.53 -6.62
CA VAL A 18 1.54 3.22 -6.98
C VAL A 18 0.65 2.09 -6.48
N ALA A 19 0.15 2.18 -5.24
CA ALA A 19 -0.77 1.19 -4.69
C ALA A 19 -2.08 1.10 -5.49
N MET A 20 -2.65 2.23 -5.88
CA MET A 20 -3.89 2.29 -6.67
C MET A 20 -3.68 1.77 -8.10
N LEU A 21 -2.55 2.11 -8.73
CA LEU A 21 -2.19 1.60 -10.06
C LEU A 21 -1.98 0.08 -10.03
N TYR A 22 -1.34 -0.44 -8.98
CA TYR A 22 -1.21 -1.89 -8.78
C TYR A 22 -2.57 -2.57 -8.65
N ALA A 23 -3.47 -2.03 -7.81
CA ALA A 23 -4.81 -2.58 -7.64
C ALA A 23 -5.61 -2.55 -8.97
N ALA A 24 -5.50 -1.47 -9.74
CA ALA A 24 -6.11 -1.39 -11.06
C ALA A 24 -5.50 -2.41 -12.04
N TRP A 25 -4.16 -2.52 -12.06
CA TRP A 25 -3.47 -3.49 -12.92
C TRP A 25 -3.92 -4.92 -12.63
N THR A 26 -3.98 -5.31 -11.35
CA THR A 26 -4.43 -6.65 -10.94
C THR A 26 -5.91 -6.89 -11.27
N ALA A 27 -6.75 -5.86 -11.17
CA ALA A 27 -8.18 -5.98 -11.49
C ALA A 27 -8.44 -6.31 -12.97
N PHE A 28 -7.65 -5.74 -13.88
CA PHE A 28 -7.75 -5.96 -15.31
C PHE A 28 -6.84 -7.09 -15.82
N GLY A 29 -5.96 -7.59 -14.98
CA GLY A 29 -5.08 -8.72 -15.27
C GLY A 29 -5.84 -10.05 -15.37
N PRO A 30 -5.21 -11.08 -15.94
CA PRO A 30 -5.80 -12.39 -16.08
C PRO A 30 -6.00 -13.06 -14.71
N ALA A 31 -7.10 -13.80 -14.55
CA ALA A 31 -7.43 -14.50 -13.31
C ALA A 31 -6.41 -15.58 -12.93
N GLU A 32 -5.58 -16.06 -13.87
CA GLU A 32 -4.48 -16.99 -13.60
C GLU A 32 -3.48 -16.45 -12.56
N SER A 33 -3.28 -15.12 -12.49
CA SER A 33 -2.37 -14.50 -11.54
C SER A 33 -2.82 -14.62 -10.07
N ALA A 34 -4.10 -14.91 -9.84
CA ALA A 34 -4.72 -15.03 -8.53
C ALA A 34 -5.25 -16.46 -8.24
N SER A 35 -5.07 -17.42 -9.16
CA SER A 35 -5.54 -18.80 -9.02
C SER A 35 -4.42 -19.80 -9.32
N MET A 36 -3.98 -20.51 -8.27
CA MET A 36 -3.01 -21.60 -8.46
C MET A 36 -3.58 -22.76 -9.28
N ALA A 37 -4.89 -22.96 -9.29
CA ALA A 37 -5.53 -24.01 -10.07
C ALA A 37 -5.39 -23.76 -11.57
N CYS A 38 -5.44 -22.50 -12.01
CA CYS A 38 -5.18 -22.13 -13.38
C CYS A 38 -3.77 -22.53 -13.85
N GLY A 39 -2.74 -22.29 -13.02
CA GLY A 39 -1.36 -22.65 -13.35
C GLY A 39 -1.08 -24.16 -13.36
N LYS A 40 -1.83 -24.95 -12.57
CA LYS A 40 -1.61 -26.40 -12.42
C LYS A 40 -2.54 -27.25 -13.31
N PHE A 41 -3.80 -26.86 -13.41
CA PHE A 41 -4.85 -27.69 -14.01
C PHE A 41 -5.56 -27.01 -15.19
N GLY A 42 -5.24 -25.73 -15.49
CA GLY A 42 -5.90 -24.96 -16.54
C GLY A 42 -7.38 -24.65 -16.27
N ALA A 43 -7.87 -24.92 -15.04
CA ALA A 43 -9.23 -24.68 -14.63
C ALA A 43 -9.29 -23.58 -13.57
N LEU A 44 -10.26 -22.65 -13.70
CA LEU A 44 -10.48 -21.59 -12.74
C LEU A 44 -11.30 -22.13 -11.56
N GLU A 45 -10.66 -22.31 -10.41
CA GLU A 45 -11.32 -22.66 -9.15
C GLU A 45 -11.35 -21.43 -8.23
N MET A 46 -12.41 -20.64 -8.36
CA MET A 46 -12.66 -19.50 -7.47
C MET A 46 -14.08 -19.56 -6.95
N PRO A 47 -14.30 -19.31 -5.64
CA PRO A 47 -15.64 -19.24 -5.09
C PRO A 47 -16.43 -18.11 -5.75
N ASN A 48 -17.64 -18.41 -6.21
CA ASN A 48 -18.55 -17.48 -6.90
C ASN A 48 -18.11 -16.98 -8.28
N ALA A 49 -17.12 -17.62 -8.93
CA ALA A 49 -16.80 -17.29 -10.30
C ALA A 49 -17.96 -17.66 -11.24
N PRO A 50 -18.29 -16.84 -12.26
CA PRO A 50 -19.23 -17.19 -13.29
C PRO A 50 -18.84 -18.50 -14.00
N ALA A 51 -19.82 -19.29 -14.44
CA ALA A 51 -19.57 -20.59 -15.05
C ALA A 51 -18.81 -20.51 -16.39
N ASP A 52 -18.83 -19.36 -17.05
CA ASP A 52 -18.12 -19.03 -18.29
C ASP A 52 -16.77 -18.35 -18.07
N ALA A 53 -16.40 -18.08 -16.82
CA ALA A 53 -15.10 -17.50 -16.49
C ALA A 53 -13.96 -18.49 -16.75
N THR A 54 -12.92 -18.02 -17.40
CA THR A 54 -11.71 -18.77 -17.75
C THR A 54 -10.48 -18.17 -17.06
N CYS A 55 -9.36 -18.89 -17.09
CA CYS A 55 -8.10 -18.40 -16.53
C CYS A 55 -7.60 -17.08 -17.19
N ASN A 56 -7.99 -16.84 -18.44
CA ASN A 56 -7.66 -15.61 -19.17
C ASN A 56 -8.67 -14.47 -18.95
N SER A 57 -9.80 -14.73 -18.28
CA SER A 57 -10.78 -13.69 -17.97
C SER A 57 -10.17 -12.65 -17.03
N PRO A 58 -10.57 -11.35 -17.14
CA PRO A 58 -10.13 -10.33 -16.19
C PRO A 58 -10.50 -10.72 -14.76
N LEU A 59 -9.60 -10.46 -13.80
CA LEU A 59 -9.83 -10.81 -12.40
C LEU A 59 -11.10 -10.16 -11.84
N CYS A 60 -11.40 -8.93 -12.25
CA CYS A 60 -12.63 -8.24 -11.85
C CYS A 60 -13.91 -8.95 -12.31
N TYR A 61 -13.87 -9.70 -13.41
CA TYR A 61 -14.98 -10.53 -13.88
C TYR A 61 -15.10 -11.84 -13.06
N ALA A 62 -13.95 -12.47 -12.77
CA ALA A 62 -13.91 -13.75 -12.06
C ALA A 62 -14.29 -13.63 -10.57
N VAL A 63 -13.92 -12.55 -9.89
CA VAL A 63 -14.07 -12.37 -8.43
C VAL A 63 -15.09 -11.29 -8.08
N GLY A 64 -15.47 -10.47 -9.05
CA GLY A 64 -16.27 -9.28 -8.84
C GLY A 64 -15.44 -8.05 -8.45
N VAL A 65 -16.06 -6.89 -8.52
CA VAL A 65 -15.38 -5.60 -8.29
C VAL A 65 -15.09 -5.35 -6.80
N TRP A 66 -15.97 -5.81 -5.91
CA TRP A 66 -15.90 -5.48 -4.49
C TRP A 66 -14.60 -5.88 -3.78
N PRO A 67 -14.11 -7.13 -3.89
CA PRO A 67 -12.84 -7.53 -3.27
C PRO A 67 -11.67 -6.68 -3.75
N LEU A 68 -11.65 -6.28 -5.02
CA LEU A 68 -10.59 -5.48 -5.63
C LEU A 68 -10.61 -4.03 -5.11
N VAL A 69 -11.80 -3.46 -4.90
CA VAL A 69 -11.96 -2.14 -4.26
C VAL A 69 -11.42 -2.19 -2.83
N VAL A 70 -11.73 -3.24 -2.07
CA VAL A 70 -11.21 -3.42 -0.70
C VAL A 70 -9.69 -3.51 -0.70
N ILE A 71 -9.09 -4.29 -1.62
CA ILE A 71 -7.63 -4.38 -1.77
C ILE A 71 -7.03 -3.01 -2.09
N GLY A 72 -7.59 -2.28 -3.05
CA GLY A 72 -7.14 -0.95 -3.42
C GLY A 72 -7.19 0.04 -2.26
N LEU A 73 -8.29 0.04 -1.50
CA LEU A 73 -8.45 0.88 -0.32
C LEU A 73 -7.52 0.47 0.83
N ALA A 74 -7.30 -0.82 1.03
CA ALA A 74 -6.38 -1.31 2.06
C ALA A 74 -4.92 -0.93 1.79
N LEU A 75 -4.51 -0.94 0.52
CA LEU A 75 -3.15 -0.59 0.11
C LEU A 75 -2.94 0.93 -0.05
N GLY A 76 -3.89 1.63 -0.68
CA GLY A 76 -3.77 3.04 -1.04
C GLY A 76 -4.32 4.01 0.02
N GLY A 77 -5.33 3.59 0.79
CA GLY A 77 -6.00 4.43 1.78
C GLY A 77 -5.06 4.95 2.87
N PRO A 78 -4.30 4.11 3.56
CA PRO A 78 -3.40 4.55 4.63
C PRO A 78 -2.40 5.63 4.17
N PRO A 79 -1.64 5.48 3.05
CA PRO A 79 -0.74 6.53 2.58
C PRO A 79 -1.47 7.83 2.17
N MET A 80 -2.70 7.73 1.64
CA MET A 80 -3.51 8.92 1.30
C MET A 80 -3.85 9.75 2.55
N ILE A 81 -4.11 9.11 3.68
CA ILE A 81 -4.40 9.78 4.96
C ILE A 81 -3.12 10.41 5.53
N ALA A 82 -1.96 9.78 5.37
CA ALA A 82 -0.70 10.30 5.86
C ALA A 82 -0.25 11.57 5.14
N ALA A 83 -0.55 11.71 3.85
CA ALA A 83 -0.11 12.84 3.03
C ALA A 83 -0.53 14.23 3.56
N PRO A 84 -1.79 14.47 3.99
CA PRO A 84 -2.19 15.75 4.60
C PRO A 84 -1.81 15.87 6.07
N ALA A 85 -1.74 14.76 6.82
CA ALA A 85 -1.59 14.79 8.27
C ALA A 85 -0.19 15.22 8.73
N LEU A 86 0.88 14.84 8.01
CA LEU A 86 2.30 15.17 8.24
C LEU A 86 2.77 15.01 9.70
N ARG A 87 2.05 14.24 10.50
CA ARG A 87 2.38 13.97 11.90
C ARG A 87 3.11 12.63 12.00
N ALA A 88 4.21 12.59 12.73
CA ALA A 88 5.03 11.38 12.87
C ALA A 88 4.21 10.17 13.36
N TRP A 89 3.29 10.34 14.30
CA TRP A 89 2.47 9.24 14.80
C TRP A 89 1.52 8.67 13.73
N VAL A 90 1.00 9.53 12.81
CA VAL A 90 0.16 9.08 11.68
C VAL A 90 0.98 8.22 10.73
N SER A 91 2.21 8.63 10.41
CA SER A 91 3.11 7.86 9.55
C SER A 91 3.42 6.48 10.14
N TRP A 92 3.65 6.39 11.45
CA TRP A 92 3.84 5.11 12.13
C TRP A 92 2.55 4.27 12.18
N ALA A 93 1.38 4.89 12.33
CA ALA A 93 0.11 4.19 12.21
C ALA A 93 -0.07 3.57 10.83
N VAL A 94 0.33 4.28 9.75
CA VAL A 94 0.33 3.73 8.38
C VAL A 94 1.28 2.54 8.25
N VAL A 95 2.50 2.62 8.83
CA VAL A 95 3.46 1.50 8.84
C VAL A 95 2.84 0.26 9.50
N VAL A 96 2.22 0.42 10.67
CA VAL A 96 1.55 -0.69 11.36
C VAL A 96 0.39 -1.25 10.54
N THR A 97 -0.44 -0.39 9.94
CA THR A 97 -1.57 -0.81 9.11
C THR A 97 -1.11 -1.60 7.89
N LEU A 98 -0.10 -1.12 7.16
CA LEU A 98 0.47 -1.84 6.02
C LEU A 98 1.14 -3.15 6.45
N GLY A 99 1.74 -3.21 7.64
CA GLY A 99 2.29 -4.43 8.21
C GLY A 99 1.21 -5.49 8.46
N VAL A 100 0.08 -5.10 9.04
CA VAL A 100 -1.07 -5.99 9.25
C VAL A 100 -1.64 -6.45 7.91
N VAL A 101 -1.80 -5.54 6.93
CA VAL A 101 -2.29 -5.87 5.58
C VAL A 101 -1.35 -6.86 4.88
N ALA A 102 -0.03 -6.67 5.00
CA ALA A 102 0.97 -7.59 4.46
C ALA A 102 0.86 -8.99 5.08
N LEU A 103 0.71 -9.07 6.40
CA LEU A 103 0.53 -10.34 7.11
C LEU A 103 -0.74 -11.06 6.68
N LEU A 104 -1.86 -10.32 6.52
CA LEU A 104 -3.10 -10.89 6.01
C LEU A 104 -2.91 -11.43 4.60
N GLY A 105 -2.17 -10.74 3.73
CA GLY A 105 -1.84 -11.21 2.39
C GLY A 105 -1.05 -12.53 2.40
N VAL A 106 -0.08 -12.65 3.30
CA VAL A 106 0.71 -13.89 3.45
C VAL A 106 -0.13 -15.04 3.98
N VAL A 107 -0.98 -14.80 5.00
CA VAL A 107 -1.84 -15.83 5.59
C VAL A 107 -2.91 -16.30 4.61
N GLN A 108 -3.42 -15.41 3.78
CA GLN A 108 -4.47 -15.70 2.80
C GLN A 108 -3.94 -16.17 1.42
N TRP A 109 -2.66 -16.50 1.33
CA TRP A 109 -2.09 -17.19 0.18
C TRP A 109 -2.72 -18.61 0.08
N PRO A 110 -3.28 -19.05 -1.02
CA PRO A 110 -3.19 -18.63 -2.42
C PRO A 110 -4.50 -18.09 -3.04
N VAL A 111 -5.28 -17.35 -2.29
CA VAL A 111 -6.53 -16.74 -2.80
C VAL A 111 -6.31 -15.28 -3.24
N VAL A 112 -7.36 -14.65 -3.80
CA VAL A 112 -7.30 -13.24 -4.28
C VAL A 112 -6.70 -12.27 -3.25
N TRP A 113 -6.90 -12.53 -1.97
CA TRP A 113 -6.33 -11.75 -0.87
C TRP A 113 -4.80 -11.81 -0.78
N GLY A 114 -4.15 -12.80 -1.43
CA GLY A 114 -2.70 -12.85 -1.61
C GLY A 114 -2.13 -11.62 -2.32
N GLN A 115 -2.94 -10.90 -3.11
CA GLN A 115 -2.55 -9.63 -3.71
C GLN A 115 -2.17 -8.56 -2.68
N LEU A 116 -2.64 -8.70 -1.42
CA LEU A 116 -2.23 -7.83 -0.31
C LEU A 116 -0.75 -7.98 0.06
N MET A 117 -0.04 -9.01 -0.42
CA MET A 117 1.40 -9.13 -0.25
C MET A 117 2.18 -7.97 -0.87
N PHE A 118 1.58 -7.26 -1.84
CA PHE A 118 2.16 -6.02 -2.37
C PHE A 118 2.29 -4.92 -1.29
N ALA A 119 1.61 -5.05 -0.16
CA ALA A 119 1.87 -4.21 1.01
C ALA A 119 3.32 -4.32 1.53
N ILE A 120 4.05 -5.42 1.27
CA ILE A 120 5.44 -5.59 1.74
C ILE A 120 6.38 -4.51 1.18
N PRO A 121 6.52 -4.32 -0.14
CA PRO A 121 7.34 -3.23 -0.67
C PRO A 121 6.82 -1.84 -0.26
N LEU A 122 5.50 -1.66 -0.17
CA LEU A 122 4.92 -0.40 0.32
C LEU A 122 5.26 -0.14 1.79
N LEU A 123 5.30 -1.18 2.62
CA LEU A 123 5.71 -1.11 4.02
C LEU A 123 7.17 -0.64 4.13
N VAL A 124 8.07 -1.17 3.32
CA VAL A 124 9.48 -0.74 3.31
C VAL A 124 9.59 0.76 2.99
N VAL A 125 8.88 1.22 1.96
CA VAL A 125 8.84 2.65 1.61
C VAL A 125 8.24 3.47 2.76
N ALA A 126 7.15 3.02 3.37
CA ALA A 126 6.50 3.70 4.48
C ALA A 126 7.42 3.85 5.70
N VAL A 127 8.19 2.81 6.04
CA VAL A 127 9.20 2.85 7.13
C VAL A 127 10.27 3.89 6.82
N ILE A 128 10.78 3.92 5.59
CA ILE A 128 11.80 4.90 5.18
C ILE A 128 11.25 6.32 5.31
N VAL A 129 10.06 6.60 4.78
CA VAL A 129 9.44 7.93 4.84
C VAL A 129 9.14 8.35 6.28
N ALA A 130 8.59 7.44 7.11
CA ALA A 130 8.33 7.70 8.52
C ALA A 130 9.62 7.99 9.31
N SER A 131 10.69 7.24 9.05
CA SER A 131 12.00 7.44 9.69
C SER A 131 12.61 8.78 9.29
N LEU A 132 12.54 9.15 8.02
CA LEU A 132 13.01 10.44 7.53
C LEU A 132 12.27 11.60 8.20
N GLN A 133 10.95 11.50 8.41
CA GLN A 133 10.17 12.52 9.12
C GLN A 133 10.67 12.73 10.55
N VAL A 134 10.98 11.65 11.27
CA VAL A 134 11.48 11.74 12.66
C VAL A 134 12.87 12.40 12.68
N VAL A 135 13.78 12.00 11.80
CA VAL A 135 15.14 12.56 11.73
C VAL A 135 15.09 14.06 11.40
N LEU A 136 14.26 14.46 10.43
CA LEU A 136 14.12 15.86 10.04
C LEU A 136 13.52 16.70 11.17
N ALA A 137 12.52 16.19 11.89
CA ALA A 137 11.94 16.89 13.04
C ALA A 137 12.96 17.09 14.18
N GLN A 138 13.84 16.11 14.42
CA GLN A 138 14.91 16.23 15.42
C GLN A 138 15.97 17.26 15.01
N TYR A 139 16.33 17.27 13.71
CA TYR A 139 17.30 18.23 13.17
C TYR A 139 16.82 19.68 13.32
N ASP A 140 15.54 19.92 13.01
CA ASP A 140 14.92 21.24 13.15
C ASP A 140 14.86 21.70 14.62
N ALA A 141 14.53 20.79 15.55
CA ALA A 141 14.51 21.07 16.98
C ALA A 141 15.91 21.43 17.53
N GLY A 142 16.96 20.73 17.09
CA GLY A 142 18.34 21.04 17.47
C GLY A 142 18.81 22.38 16.95
N ARG A 143 18.41 22.76 15.73
CA ARG A 143 18.79 24.03 15.12
C ARG A 143 18.17 25.25 15.79
N THR A 144 16.91 25.15 16.24
CA THR A 144 16.23 26.19 17.00
C THR A 144 16.88 26.40 18.37
N ALA A 145 17.27 25.33 19.06
CA ALA A 145 17.92 25.39 20.36
C ALA A 145 19.29 26.11 20.30
N VAL A 146 20.10 25.85 19.26
CA VAL A 146 21.40 26.50 19.06
C VAL A 146 21.25 27.99 18.71
N GLY A 147 20.22 28.33 17.91
CA GLY A 147 19.94 29.73 17.55
C GLY A 147 19.49 30.59 18.73
N GLU A 148 18.86 29.98 19.74
CA GLU A 148 18.42 30.66 20.95
C GLU A 148 19.56 30.90 21.95
N CYS A 149 20.51 29.96 22.06
CA CYS A 149 21.73 30.13 22.86
C CYS A 149 22.69 31.21 22.28
N ALA A 150 22.62 31.50 20.99
CA ALA A 150 23.48 32.51 20.37
C ALA A 150 22.97 33.96 20.54
N LYS A 151 21.78 34.15 21.13
CA LYS A 151 21.17 35.45 21.40
C LYS A 151 21.31 35.93 22.86
N LEU A 152 21.89 35.12 23.75
CA LEU A 152 22.26 35.46 25.13
C LEU A 152 23.72 35.91 25.22
#